data_19ffeba7bb7351ed4efc7710ca18bda4
#
_entry.id   19ffeba7bb7351ed4efc7710ca18bda4
#
_cell.length_a   1.000
_cell.length_b   1.000
_cell.length_c   1.000
_cell.angle_alpha   90.00
_cell.angle_beta   90.00
_cell.angle_gamma   90.00
#
_symmetry.space_group_name_H-M   'P 1'
#
loop_
_entity.id
_entity.type
_entity.pdbx_description
1 polymer ?
#
loop_
_entity_poly.entity_id
_entity_poly.type
_entity_poly.pdbx_seq_one_letter_code
_entity_poly.pdbx_strand_id
1 'polypeptide(L)'
;MQIAGLDVILVVKTVVGLVVTYAFSKIASKILAKLFEKTPFPEQIEKSILKTSKYVVYLLGFFIIISIVGVDLTSILVSLGAFSIAISFAASNIIQNFISGIIVMGDRSFKVGDEIKIRTFEGVVMKIGIRTTVLKDKEGNIIYIPNLLFITNPVKRKNDGKTN
;
A
#
# COMPACT_ATOMS: atom_id res chain seq x y z
N MET A 1 45.61 5.55 -26.22
CA MET A 1 45.73 4.57 -25.15
C MET A 1 44.91 4.95 -23.89
N GLN A 2 43.87 5.79 -24.07
CA GLN A 2 42.91 6.20 -23.00
C GLN A 2 41.61 5.40 -23.01
N ILE A 3 41.40 4.54 -23.96
CA ILE A 3 40.14 3.76 -24.14
C ILE A 3 40.04 2.61 -23.14
N ALA A 4 41.16 1.98 -22.75
CA ALA A 4 41.17 0.82 -21.86
C ALA A 4 40.79 1.14 -20.39
N GLY A 5 41.05 2.33 -19.89
CA GLY A 5 40.74 2.69 -18.51
C GLY A 5 39.28 3.08 -18.27
N LEU A 6 38.64 3.68 -19.29
CA LEU A 6 37.21 4.02 -19.22
C LEU A 6 36.33 2.77 -19.25
N ASP A 7 36.72 1.79 -20.08
CA ASP A 7 36.01 0.53 -20.22
C ASP A 7 36.06 -0.32 -18.94
N VAL A 8 37.20 -0.35 -18.24
CA VAL A 8 37.37 -1.08 -16.99
C VAL A 8 36.51 -0.48 -15.87
N ILE A 9 36.51 0.84 -15.72
CA ILE A 9 35.69 1.53 -14.71
C ILE A 9 34.21 1.31 -14.98
N LEU A 10 33.78 1.37 -16.24
CA LEU A 10 32.40 1.14 -16.63
C LEU A 10 31.98 -0.30 -16.33
N VAL A 11 32.83 -1.28 -16.68
CA VAL A 11 32.57 -2.69 -16.38
C VAL A 11 32.45 -2.91 -14.86
N VAL A 12 33.38 -2.35 -14.08
CA VAL A 12 33.32 -2.46 -12.60
C VAL A 12 32.02 -1.85 -12.05
N LYS A 13 31.64 -0.64 -12.48
CA LYS A 13 30.39 0.01 -12.05
C LYS A 13 29.16 -0.83 -12.42
N THR A 14 29.11 -1.40 -13.61
CA THR A 14 28.02 -2.25 -14.08
C THR A 14 27.94 -3.54 -13.25
N VAL A 15 29.05 -4.20 -12.99
CA VAL A 15 29.09 -5.41 -12.16
C VAL A 15 28.65 -5.11 -10.73
N VAL A 16 29.13 -4.01 -10.14
CA VAL A 16 28.71 -3.57 -8.80
C VAL A 16 27.21 -3.28 -8.79
N GLY A 17 26.68 -2.60 -9.81
CA GLY A 17 25.24 -2.34 -9.95
C GLY A 17 24.40 -3.62 -10.00
N LEU A 18 24.84 -4.63 -10.74
CA LEU A 18 24.19 -5.94 -10.78
C LEU A 18 24.18 -6.64 -9.42
N VAL A 19 25.34 -6.66 -8.74
CA VAL A 19 25.48 -7.28 -7.42
C VAL A 19 24.59 -6.58 -6.39
N VAL A 20 24.58 -5.24 -6.38
CA VAL A 20 23.73 -4.45 -5.49
C VAL A 20 22.26 -4.70 -5.76
N THR A 21 21.84 -4.71 -7.03
CA THR A 21 20.45 -5.01 -7.42
C THR A 21 20.02 -6.41 -6.96
N TYR A 22 20.88 -7.40 -7.15
CA TYR A 22 20.61 -8.76 -6.69
C TYR A 22 20.50 -8.86 -5.16
N ALA A 23 21.45 -8.26 -4.44
CA ALA A 23 21.44 -8.22 -2.98
C ALA A 23 20.18 -7.53 -2.44
N PHE A 24 19.83 -6.38 -3.02
CA PHE A 24 18.63 -5.64 -2.65
C PHE A 24 17.33 -6.44 -2.92
N SER A 25 17.24 -7.10 -4.08
CA SER A 25 16.13 -7.99 -4.40
C SER A 25 15.96 -9.12 -3.37
N LYS A 26 17.06 -9.72 -2.93
CA LYS A 26 17.04 -10.78 -1.93
C LYS A 26 16.61 -10.27 -0.54
N ILE A 27 17.11 -9.10 -0.14
CA ILE A 27 16.75 -8.46 1.14
C ILE A 27 15.26 -8.06 1.12
N ALA A 28 14.79 -7.38 0.07
CA ALA A 28 13.40 -6.97 -0.08
C ALA A 28 12.44 -8.17 -0.02
N SER A 29 12.78 -9.25 -0.73
CA SER A 29 11.98 -10.49 -0.72
C SER A 29 11.92 -11.13 0.67
N LYS A 30 13.03 -11.13 1.43
CA LYS A 30 13.05 -11.66 2.81
C LYS A 30 12.18 -10.82 3.76
N ILE A 31 12.25 -9.50 3.65
CA ILE A 31 11.44 -8.59 4.48
C ILE A 31 9.96 -8.80 4.18
N LEU A 32 9.58 -8.84 2.90
CA LEU A 32 8.21 -9.08 2.48
C LEU A 32 7.69 -10.45 2.96
N ALA A 33 8.46 -11.52 2.78
CA ALA A 33 8.08 -12.85 3.25
C ALA A 33 7.83 -12.87 4.77
N LYS A 34 8.69 -12.22 5.55
CA LYS A 34 8.54 -12.11 7.00
C LYS A 34 7.29 -11.32 7.43
N LEU A 35 6.86 -10.36 6.63
CA LEU A 35 5.62 -9.62 6.88
C LEU A 35 4.39 -10.51 6.64
N PHE A 36 4.44 -11.37 5.61
CA PHE A 36 3.36 -12.29 5.28
C PHE A 36 3.21 -13.42 6.32
N GLU A 37 4.30 -13.90 6.93
CA GLU A 37 4.23 -14.90 8.00
C GLU A 37 3.30 -14.48 9.16
N LYS A 38 3.12 -13.18 9.38
CA LYS A 38 2.28 -12.63 10.45
C LYS A 38 0.84 -12.32 10.03
N THR A 39 0.51 -12.48 8.75
CA THR A 39 -0.77 -12.05 8.19
C THR A 39 -1.40 -13.19 7.40
N PRO A 40 -2.67 -13.59 7.66
CA PRO A 40 -3.32 -14.71 6.96
C PRO A 40 -3.70 -14.31 5.53
N PHE A 41 -2.74 -14.24 4.63
CA PHE A 41 -3.00 -14.08 3.20
C PHE A 41 -3.10 -15.45 2.51
N PRO A 42 -3.95 -15.58 1.47
CA PRO A 42 -3.93 -16.76 0.61
C PRO A 42 -2.54 -16.94 -0.01
N GLU A 43 -2.01 -18.16 0.02
CA GLU A 43 -0.67 -18.49 -0.45
C GLU A 43 -0.39 -18.03 -1.91
N GLN A 44 -1.43 -18.06 -2.76
CA GLN A 44 -1.33 -17.60 -4.14
C GLN A 44 -1.04 -16.09 -4.24
N ILE A 45 -1.66 -15.29 -3.36
CA ILE A 45 -1.45 -13.83 -3.32
C ILE A 45 -0.04 -13.53 -2.82
N GLU A 46 0.40 -14.19 -1.77
CA GLU A 46 1.75 -14.06 -1.23
C GLU A 46 2.81 -14.35 -2.30
N LYS A 47 2.73 -15.52 -2.95
CA LYS A 47 3.64 -15.90 -4.04
C LYS A 47 3.65 -14.88 -5.18
N SER A 48 2.48 -14.36 -5.56
CA SER A 48 2.36 -13.38 -6.62
C SER A 48 3.03 -12.06 -6.25
N ILE A 49 2.81 -11.56 -5.03
CA ILE A 49 3.43 -10.32 -4.55
C ILE A 49 4.95 -10.48 -4.45
N LEU A 50 5.46 -11.58 -3.90
CA LEU A 50 6.89 -11.86 -3.80
C LEU A 50 7.54 -11.96 -5.19
N LYS A 51 6.87 -12.58 -6.16
CA LYS A 51 7.35 -12.68 -7.54
C LYS A 51 7.38 -11.31 -8.22
N THR A 52 6.30 -10.55 -8.11
CA THR A 52 6.17 -9.22 -8.72
C THR A 52 7.18 -8.24 -8.12
N SER A 53 7.40 -8.26 -6.80
CA SER A 53 8.37 -7.39 -6.15
C SER A 53 9.80 -7.60 -6.66
N LYS A 54 10.19 -8.84 -6.96
CA LYS A 54 11.48 -9.15 -7.58
C LYS A 54 11.62 -8.53 -8.96
N TYR A 55 10.58 -8.65 -9.79
CA TYR A 55 10.60 -8.05 -11.13
C TYR A 55 10.68 -6.51 -11.08
N VAL A 56 9.97 -5.88 -10.15
CA VAL A 56 10.05 -4.43 -9.94
C VAL A 56 11.47 -4.02 -9.57
N VAL A 57 12.12 -4.74 -8.63
CA VAL A 57 13.51 -4.44 -8.23
C VAL A 57 14.48 -4.62 -9.39
N TYR A 58 14.34 -5.69 -10.19
CA TYR A 58 15.20 -5.93 -11.36
C TYR A 58 14.97 -4.88 -12.44
N LEU A 59 13.74 -4.45 -12.67
CA LEU A 59 13.43 -3.38 -13.62
C LEU A 59 14.08 -2.05 -13.20
N LEU A 60 14.00 -1.70 -11.91
CA LEU A 60 14.65 -0.50 -11.38
C LEU A 60 16.19 -0.61 -11.47
N GLY A 61 16.75 -1.76 -11.12
CA GLY A 61 18.17 -2.03 -11.26
C GLY A 61 18.65 -1.93 -12.72
N PHE A 62 17.86 -2.41 -13.66
CA PHE A 62 18.11 -2.29 -15.09
C PHE A 62 18.21 -0.82 -15.52
N PHE A 63 17.27 0.03 -15.11
CA PHE A 63 17.32 1.46 -15.42
C PHE A 63 18.55 2.15 -14.81
N ILE A 64 18.91 1.79 -13.56
CA ILE A 64 20.12 2.32 -12.91
C ILE A 64 21.36 1.92 -13.71
N ILE A 65 21.47 0.68 -14.13
CA ILE A 65 22.62 0.18 -14.90
C ILE A 65 22.71 0.90 -16.26
N ILE A 66 21.61 1.06 -16.98
CA ILE A 66 21.57 1.78 -18.26
C ILE A 66 22.01 3.23 -18.06
N SER A 67 21.58 3.88 -16.99
CA SER A 67 22.03 5.26 -16.65
C SER A 67 23.54 5.31 -16.39
N ILE A 68 24.12 4.31 -15.73
CA ILE A 68 25.57 4.21 -15.49
C ILE A 68 26.32 4.08 -16.81
N VAL A 69 25.77 3.41 -17.81
CA VAL A 69 26.35 3.26 -19.16
C VAL A 69 26.27 4.56 -19.96
N GLY A 70 25.56 5.56 -19.47
CA GLY A 70 25.48 6.90 -20.09
C GLY A 70 24.28 7.09 -21.02
N VAL A 71 23.30 6.19 -20.98
CA VAL A 71 22.04 6.37 -21.73
C VAL A 71 21.17 7.40 -21.01
N ASP A 72 20.70 8.40 -21.72
CA ASP A 72 19.77 9.38 -21.20
C ASP A 72 18.37 8.78 -21.02
N LEU A 73 17.96 8.63 -19.76
CA LEU A 73 16.66 8.11 -19.37
C LEU A 73 15.62 9.20 -19.08
N THR A 74 15.95 10.46 -19.30
CA THR A 74 15.09 11.59 -18.91
C THR A 74 13.68 11.47 -19.48
N SER A 75 13.55 11.16 -20.77
CA SER A 75 12.24 11.02 -21.42
C SER A 75 11.40 9.87 -20.82
N ILE A 76 12.07 8.77 -20.47
CA ILE A 76 11.41 7.61 -19.84
C ILE A 76 10.94 7.98 -18.44
N LEU A 77 11.80 8.65 -17.65
CA LEU A 77 11.47 9.08 -16.28
C LEU A 77 10.33 10.09 -16.25
N VAL A 78 10.31 11.05 -17.19
CA VAL A 78 9.21 12.01 -17.35
C VAL A 78 7.90 11.29 -17.67
N SER A 79 7.93 10.33 -18.60
CA SER A 79 6.75 9.55 -18.98
C SER A 79 6.24 8.68 -17.81
N LEU A 80 7.14 8.04 -17.06
CA LEU A 80 6.80 7.28 -15.85
C LEU A 80 6.25 8.19 -14.75
N GLY A 81 6.76 9.41 -14.63
CA GLY A 81 6.24 10.42 -13.70
C GLY A 81 4.78 10.80 -14.03
N ALA A 82 4.48 11.09 -15.28
CA ALA A 82 3.13 11.38 -15.75
C ALA A 82 2.18 10.19 -15.52
N PHE A 83 2.63 8.97 -15.83
CA PHE A 83 1.87 7.76 -15.58
C PHE A 83 1.62 7.52 -14.09
N SER A 84 2.60 7.82 -13.22
CA SER A 84 2.48 7.70 -11.76
C SER A 84 1.41 8.62 -11.19
N ILE A 85 1.26 9.84 -11.74
CA ILE A 85 0.19 10.77 -11.37
C ILE A 85 -1.17 10.17 -11.69
N ALA A 86 -1.36 9.61 -12.90
CA ALA A 86 -2.61 8.98 -13.29
C ALA A 86 -2.98 7.79 -12.38
N ILE A 87 -2.01 6.93 -12.07
CA ILE A 87 -2.19 5.80 -11.13
C ILE A 87 -2.54 6.32 -9.73
N SER A 88 -1.90 7.38 -9.25
CA SER A 88 -2.15 7.97 -7.94
C SER A 88 -3.59 8.48 -7.83
N PHE A 89 -4.11 9.14 -8.85
CA PHE A 89 -5.52 9.56 -8.89
C PHE A 89 -6.47 8.35 -8.89
N ALA A 90 -6.18 7.34 -9.71
CA ALA A 90 -7.00 6.12 -9.77
C ALA A 90 -7.03 5.36 -8.42
N ALA A 91 -5.91 5.34 -7.68
CA ALA A 91 -5.78 4.67 -6.38
C ALA A 91 -6.25 5.53 -5.19
N SER A 92 -6.50 6.82 -5.38
CA SER A 92 -6.75 7.80 -4.31
C SER A 92 -7.85 7.36 -3.34
N ASN A 93 -9.01 6.92 -3.84
CA ASN A 93 -10.12 6.47 -3.00
C ASN A 93 -9.77 5.26 -2.12
N ILE A 94 -8.95 4.36 -2.63
CA ILE A 94 -8.49 3.18 -1.88
C ILE A 94 -7.61 3.64 -0.73
N ILE A 95 -6.61 4.47 -1.02
CA ILE A 95 -5.65 5.00 -0.03
C ILE A 95 -6.39 5.81 1.04
N GLN A 96 -7.33 6.67 0.66
CA GLN A 96 -8.13 7.46 1.60
C GLN A 96 -8.91 6.57 2.58
N ASN A 97 -9.52 5.48 2.10
CA ASN A 97 -10.24 4.55 2.97
C ASN A 97 -9.31 3.79 3.93
N PHE A 98 -8.09 3.44 3.50
CA PHE A 98 -7.09 2.83 4.37
C PHE A 98 -6.65 3.78 5.49
N ILE A 99 -6.28 5.01 5.14
CA ILE A 99 -5.87 6.04 6.09
C ILE A 99 -7.03 6.33 7.07
N SER A 100 -8.26 6.48 6.55
CA SER A 100 -9.45 6.69 7.38
C SER A 100 -9.70 5.54 8.34
N GLY A 101 -9.46 4.30 7.92
CA GLY A 101 -9.58 3.14 8.81
C GLY A 101 -8.59 3.19 9.98
N ILE A 102 -7.35 3.60 9.74
CA ILE A 102 -6.34 3.80 10.79
C ILE A 102 -6.78 4.91 11.75
N ILE A 103 -7.29 6.03 11.23
CA ILE A 103 -7.78 7.15 12.05
C ILE A 103 -8.97 6.71 12.90
N VAL A 104 -9.99 6.06 12.32
CA VAL A 104 -11.17 5.57 13.04
C VAL A 104 -10.78 4.62 14.18
N MET A 105 -9.83 3.72 13.94
CA MET A 105 -9.31 2.80 14.96
C MET A 105 -8.51 3.52 16.05
N GLY A 106 -7.78 4.59 15.68
CA GLY A 106 -6.96 5.39 16.58
C GLY A 106 -7.76 6.31 17.48
N ASP A 107 -8.68 7.07 16.90
CA ASP A 107 -9.52 8.07 17.61
C ASP A 107 -10.53 7.44 18.56
N ARG A 108 -10.92 6.18 18.30
CA ARG A 108 -11.89 5.45 19.11
C ARG A 108 -13.20 6.20 19.34
N SER A 109 -13.62 7.05 18.39
CA SER A 109 -14.88 7.81 18.45
C SER A 109 -16.09 6.90 18.63
N PHE A 110 -16.00 5.67 18.15
CA PHE A 110 -16.92 4.56 18.41
C PHE A 110 -16.15 3.24 18.45
N LYS A 111 -16.75 2.19 18.99
CA LYS A 111 -16.14 0.87 19.18
C LYS A 111 -17.06 -0.22 18.62
N VAL A 112 -16.51 -1.44 18.47
CA VAL A 112 -17.31 -2.64 18.20
C VAL A 112 -18.30 -2.80 19.35
N GLY A 113 -19.59 -3.01 19.00
CA GLY A 113 -20.71 -3.07 19.92
C GLY A 113 -21.50 -1.76 20.08
N ASP A 114 -20.94 -0.60 19.69
CA ASP A 114 -21.68 0.67 19.76
C ASP A 114 -22.78 0.72 18.68
N GLU A 115 -23.95 1.26 19.03
CA GLU A 115 -24.99 1.61 18.06
C GLU A 115 -24.70 3.00 17.50
N ILE A 116 -24.45 3.11 16.19
CA ILE A 116 -24.11 4.36 15.52
C ILE A 116 -25.03 4.64 14.35
N LYS A 117 -25.15 5.92 14.02
CA LYS A 117 -25.83 6.40 12.80
C LYS A 117 -24.89 7.31 12.03
N ILE A 118 -24.75 7.01 10.74
CA ILE A 118 -24.00 7.79 9.77
C ILE A 118 -24.84 7.94 8.51
N ARG A 119 -25.14 9.19 8.15
CA ARG A 119 -26.07 9.51 7.04
C ARG A 119 -27.41 8.78 7.23
N THR A 120 -27.78 7.91 6.30
CA THR A 120 -29.01 7.10 6.33
C THR A 120 -28.82 5.73 7.00
N PHE A 121 -27.59 5.33 7.27
CA PHE A 121 -27.27 4.02 7.84
C PHE A 121 -27.24 4.08 9.37
N GLU A 122 -27.93 3.15 10.01
CA GLU A 122 -27.95 3.01 11.47
C GLU A 122 -27.80 1.53 11.83
N GLY A 123 -27.00 1.23 12.85
CA GLY A 123 -26.81 -0.15 13.29
C GLY A 123 -25.69 -0.29 14.33
N VAL A 124 -25.51 -1.52 14.79
CA VAL A 124 -24.46 -1.89 15.74
C VAL A 124 -23.18 -2.20 14.98
N VAL A 125 -22.05 -1.64 15.45
CA VAL A 125 -20.72 -1.90 14.87
C VAL A 125 -20.31 -3.32 15.17
N MET A 126 -20.19 -4.15 14.13
CA MET A 126 -19.75 -5.53 14.23
C MET A 126 -18.23 -5.68 14.10
N LYS A 127 -17.62 -4.86 13.22
CA LYS A 127 -16.19 -4.92 12.95
C LYS A 127 -15.70 -3.60 12.37
N ILE A 128 -14.57 -3.13 12.82
CA ILE A 128 -13.83 -2.02 12.20
C ILE A 128 -12.66 -2.64 11.43
N GLY A 129 -12.73 -2.61 10.10
CA GLY A 129 -11.68 -3.11 9.22
C GLY A 129 -10.81 -1.98 8.71
N ILE A 130 -9.73 -2.32 8.02
CA ILE A 130 -8.77 -1.32 7.51
C ILE A 130 -9.37 -0.43 6.40
N ARG A 131 -10.31 -0.94 5.60
CA ARG A 131 -10.96 -0.21 4.49
C ARG A 131 -12.42 0.08 4.76
N THR A 132 -13.11 -0.82 5.45
CA THR A 132 -14.57 -0.74 5.68
C THR A 132 -14.89 -1.10 7.13
N THR A 133 -15.86 -0.39 7.70
CA THR A 133 -16.51 -0.74 8.95
C THR A 133 -17.82 -1.47 8.65
N VAL A 134 -18.12 -2.52 9.39
CA VAL A 134 -19.29 -3.37 9.21
C VAL A 134 -20.30 -3.07 10.30
N LEU A 135 -21.51 -2.72 9.90
CA LEU A 135 -22.65 -2.53 10.79
C LEU A 135 -23.68 -3.65 10.59
N LYS A 136 -24.45 -3.92 11.64
CA LYS A 136 -25.66 -4.74 11.58
C LYS A 136 -26.84 -3.85 11.95
N ASP A 137 -27.82 -3.75 11.05
CA ASP A 137 -29.05 -2.98 11.30
C ASP A 137 -30.05 -3.75 12.18
N LYS A 138 -31.18 -3.11 12.51
CA LYS A 138 -32.23 -3.70 13.34
C LYS A 138 -32.98 -4.86 12.67
N GLU A 139 -32.92 -4.91 11.34
CA GLU A 139 -33.54 -5.98 10.53
C GLU A 139 -32.61 -7.18 10.36
N GLY A 140 -31.33 -7.05 10.84
CA GLY A 140 -30.34 -8.12 10.76
C GLY A 140 -29.44 -8.03 9.53
N ASN A 141 -29.61 -7.03 8.66
CA ASN A 141 -28.79 -6.86 7.47
C ASN A 141 -27.37 -6.39 7.83
N ILE A 142 -26.41 -6.84 7.04
CA ILE A 142 -24.99 -6.46 7.19
C ILE A 142 -24.67 -5.36 6.20
N ILE A 143 -24.22 -4.22 6.73
CA ILE A 143 -23.92 -3.01 5.95
C ILE A 143 -22.42 -2.78 6.00
N TYR A 144 -21.77 -2.73 4.83
CA TYR A 144 -20.35 -2.42 4.68
C TYR A 144 -20.19 -0.94 4.33
N ILE A 145 -19.63 -0.17 5.25
CA ILE A 145 -19.44 1.29 5.08
C ILE A 145 -17.96 1.58 4.86
N PRO A 146 -17.59 2.25 3.74
CA PRO A 146 -16.22 2.72 3.54
C PRO A 146 -15.77 3.65 4.66
N ASN A 147 -14.55 3.46 5.19
CA ASN A 147 -14.07 4.20 6.35
C ASN A 147 -13.96 5.71 6.11
N LEU A 148 -13.73 6.13 4.87
CA LEU A 148 -13.71 7.54 4.49
C LEU A 148 -14.99 8.28 4.89
N LEU A 149 -16.15 7.62 4.85
CA LEU A 149 -17.41 8.23 5.24
C LEU A 149 -17.43 8.65 6.71
N PHE A 150 -16.77 7.92 7.60
CA PHE A 150 -16.70 8.26 9.02
C PHE A 150 -15.82 9.49 9.32
N ILE A 151 -14.88 9.82 8.42
CA ILE A 151 -14.04 11.01 8.54
C ILE A 151 -14.71 12.24 7.91
N THR A 152 -15.48 12.03 6.84
CA THR A 152 -16.09 13.14 6.06
C THR A 152 -17.52 13.48 6.48
N ASN A 153 -18.15 12.68 7.33
CA ASN A 153 -19.52 12.92 7.78
C ASN A 153 -19.62 12.82 9.30
N PRO A 154 -20.58 13.54 9.90
CA PRO A 154 -20.85 13.41 11.33
C PRO A 154 -21.37 12.02 11.66
N VAL A 155 -20.84 11.44 12.75
CA VAL A 155 -21.27 10.16 13.31
C VAL A 155 -22.03 10.42 14.59
N LYS A 156 -23.26 9.98 14.67
CA LYS A 156 -24.04 10.00 15.89
C LYS A 156 -23.93 8.64 16.59
N ARG A 157 -23.35 8.62 17.78
CA ARG A 157 -23.33 7.45 18.66
C ARG A 157 -24.48 7.51 19.63
N LYS A 158 -25.24 6.45 19.75
CA LYS A 158 -26.28 6.32 20.77
C LYS A 158 -25.62 6.12 22.13
N ASN A 159 -25.95 6.99 23.04
CA ASN A 159 -25.37 6.90 24.39
C ASN A 159 -26.25 5.95 25.22
N ASP A 160 -25.75 4.77 25.56
CA ASP A 160 -26.45 3.79 26.39
C ASP A 160 -26.47 4.18 27.88
N GLY A 161 -26.61 5.47 28.21
CA GLY A 161 -26.91 5.94 29.56
C GLY A 161 -25.98 5.48 30.70
N LYS A 162 -24.88 4.78 30.40
CA LYS A 162 -23.83 4.44 31.36
C LYS A 162 -22.73 5.47 31.35
N THR A 163 -23.04 6.62 31.92
CA THR A 163 -22.02 7.55 32.41
C THR A 163 -21.40 6.93 33.66
N ASN A 164 -20.13 6.55 33.57
CA ASN A 164 -19.30 6.39 34.76
C ASN A 164 -18.96 7.75 35.33
#